data_7e59922adcd6fb2c2a1075ecbe1f289c
#
_entry.id   7e59922adcd6fb2c2a1075ecbe1f289c
#
_cell.length_a   1.000
_cell.length_b   1.000
_cell.length_c   1.000
_cell.angle_alpha   90.00
_cell.angle_beta   90.00
_cell.angle_gamma   90.00
#
_symmetry.space_group_name_H-M   'P 1'
#
loop_
_entity.id
_entity.type
_entity.pdbx_description
1 polymer ?
#
loop_
_entity_poly.entity_id
_entity_poly.type
_entity_poly.pdbx_seq_one_letter_code
_entity_poly.pdbx_strand_id
1 'polypeptide(L)'
;MKTYLSIFLIGFLCAGCLGRRTTNDNSDNGTATDSAVVATASAPASDSISRADTANRTFTRHGPFVENDTTFLFQSSDYNPYGGYIRHCRAYIDKNRDSESHRLLDACSTPDYDDWSRDNFAQSLDILKKEQHPGSFPVHSLQDCPRTWIPIDSYRGEYYVDMLYWYPIWINDSLFVRQMMDGPYPSVIDAFERIDSAHYRFRTTAGYPDVQQADIFIVDSVRKIAVFAFSNDNDSRKKPLFYGLYAPLETARELDLVEWDFTDLPDGDEIAWDRLDFEAMIAGRISGDADRNKENEREE
;
A
#
# COMPACT_ATOMS: atom_id res chain seq x y z
N MET A 1 10.49 -31.19 -29.39
CA MET A 1 10.39 -31.20 -27.92
C MET A 1 11.77 -30.89 -27.34
N LYS A 2 12.01 -29.68 -26.92
CA LYS A 2 13.21 -29.28 -26.16
C LYS A 2 12.69 -28.49 -24.97
N THR A 3 12.79 -29.11 -23.81
CA THR A 3 12.41 -28.59 -22.50
C THR A 3 13.48 -27.59 -22.08
N TYR A 4 13.15 -26.30 -22.00
CA TYR A 4 13.99 -25.29 -21.38
C TYR A 4 13.59 -25.19 -19.91
N LEU A 5 14.42 -25.77 -19.06
CA LEU A 5 14.40 -25.61 -17.63
C LEU A 5 15.11 -24.30 -17.30
N SER A 6 14.38 -23.21 -17.13
CA SER A 6 14.92 -21.95 -16.63
C SER A 6 14.89 -21.99 -15.11
N ILE A 7 16.04 -22.24 -14.54
CA ILE A 7 16.28 -22.08 -13.09
C ILE A 7 16.44 -20.59 -12.82
N PHE A 8 15.39 -19.95 -12.29
CA PHE A 8 15.51 -18.63 -11.70
C PHE A 8 16.15 -18.76 -10.32
N LEU A 9 17.42 -18.40 -10.27
CA LEU A 9 18.16 -18.21 -9.04
C LEU A 9 17.71 -16.88 -8.43
N ILE A 10 16.80 -16.92 -7.45
CA ILE A 10 16.41 -15.73 -6.69
C ILE A 10 17.55 -15.39 -5.75
N GLY A 11 18.40 -14.49 -6.19
CA GLY A 11 19.38 -13.83 -5.34
C GLY A 11 18.68 -12.82 -4.44
N PHE A 12 18.51 -13.14 -3.18
CA PHE A 12 18.18 -12.17 -2.14
C PHE A 12 19.36 -11.19 -1.98
N LEU A 13 19.27 -10.06 -2.63
CA LEU A 13 20.10 -8.90 -2.31
C LEU A 13 19.18 -7.89 -1.61
N CYS A 14 19.22 -7.90 -0.30
CA CYS A 14 18.73 -6.79 0.52
C CYS A 14 19.54 -5.55 0.15
N ALA A 15 19.01 -4.71 -0.72
CA ALA A 15 19.56 -3.39 -0.99
C ALA A 15 18.75 -2.37 -0.19
N GLY A 16 19.33 -1.94 0.90
CA GLY A 16 19.47 -0.57 1.34
C GLY A 16 18.21 0.27 1.52
N CYS A 17 17.74 0.29 2.77
CA CYS A 17 16.98 1.39 3.34
C CYS A 17 17.54 2.75 2.87
N LEU A 18 16.76 3.54 2.17
CA LEU A 18 17.00 4.96 1.98
C LEU A 18 16.68 5.71 3.29
N GLY A 19 17.55 5.53 4.28
CA GLY A 19 17.62 6.42 5.41
C GLY A 19 18.16 7.78 4.97
N ARG A 20 17.35 8.80 4.98
CA ARG A 20 17.75 10.20 4.77
C ARG A 20 18.71 10.62 5.87
N ARG A 21 20.00 10.60 5.57
CA ARG A 21 21.05 11.24 6.40
C ARG A 21 21.01 12.74 6.12
N THR A 22 20.51 13.52 7.06
CA THR A 22 20.84 14.94 7.14
C THR A 22 22.30 15.05 7.59
N THR A 23 23.18 15.38 6.68
CA THR A 23 24.55 15.79 6.98
C THR A 23 24.52 17.19 7.55
N ASN A 24 24.72 17.33 8.86
CA ASN A 24 25.22 18.54 9.45
C ASN A 24 26.76 18.44 9.50
N ASP A 25 27.41 19.01 8.50
CA ASP A 25 28.82 19.35 8.56
C ASP A 25 28.97 20.57 9.47
N ASN A 26 29.55 20.38 10.61
CA ASN A 26 30.31 21.44 11.32
C ASN A 26 31.63 20.87 11.77
N SER A 27 32.65 21.08 10.94
CA SER A 27 34.05 21.05 11.32
C SER A 27 34.35 22.32 12.12
N ASP A 28 34.81 22.18 13.35
CA ASP A 28 35.80 23.11 13.86
C ASP A 28 36.79 22.44 14.82
N ASN A 29 38.03 22.65 14.49
CA ASN A 29 39.23 22.33 15.24
C ASN A 29 39.37 23.20 16.49
N GLY A 30 39.84 22.65 17.60
CA GLY A 30 40.24 23.44 18.75
C GLY A 30 40.92 22.64 19.85
N THR A 31 42.18 22.73 19.84
CA THR A 31 43.30 22.30 20.71
C THR A 31 43.01 22.23 22.22
N ALA A 32 43.71 21.28 22.84
CA ALA A 32 43.86 21.02 24.26
C ALA A 32 44.37 22.20 25.09
N THR A 33 43.98 22.24 26.35
CA THR A 33 44.87 22.50 27.49
C THR A 33 44.26 22.09 28.83
N ASP A 34 45.12 21.49 29.62
CA ASP A 34 45.11 21.07 31.02
C ASP A 34 44.61 22.11 32.02
N SER A 35 43.94 21.69 33.07
CA SER A 35 44.33 21.92 34.46
C SER A 35 43.25 21.56 35.47
N ALA A 36 43.66 20.78 36.44
CA ALA A 36 42.94 20.40 37.65
C ALA A 36 42.55 21.59 38.52
N VAL A 37 41.49 21.48 39.33
CA VAL A 37 41.46 21.73 40.77
C VAL A 37 40.12 21.24 41.41
N VAL A 38 40.28 20.60 42.53
CA VAL A 38 39.36 20.05 43.52
C VAL A 38 38.43 21.08 44.13
N ALA A 39 37.16 20.73 44.31
CA ALA A 39 36.38 21.18 45.47
C ALA A 39 35.15 20.26 45.72
N THR A 40 35.14 19.61 46.85
CA THR A 40 34.06 18.89 47.50
C THR A 40 32.91 19.80 47.86
N ALA A 41 31.69 19.43 47.50
CA ALA A 41 30.47 19.86 48.17
C ALA A 41 29.42 18.75 48.06
N SER A 42 29.08 18.16 49.21
CA SER A 42 27.96 17.22 49.38
C SER A 42 26.63 17.92 49.17
N ALA A 43 25.85 17.44 48.22
CA ALA A 43 24.45 17.78 48.06
C ALA A 43 23.57 16.51 48.11
N PRO A 44 22.33 16.60 48.56
CA PRO A 44 21.52 15.45 49.00
C PRO A 44 21.16 14.53 47.87
N ALA A 45 21.07 13.25 48.21
CA ALA A 45 20.60 12.20 47.31
C ALA A 45 19.20 12.55 46.77
N SER A 46 19.18 13.11 45.56
CA SER A 46 17.96 13.07 44.77
C SER A 46 17.92 11.66 44.14
N ASP A 47 16.82 10.96 44.38
CA ASP A 47 16.47 9.72 43.73
C ASP A 47 16.65 9.91 42.21
N SER A 48 17.82 9.59 41.71
CA SER A 48 18.04 9.37 40.30
C SER A 48 17.39 8.03 39.95
N ILE A 49 16.10 8.07 39.67
CA ILE A 49 15.48 7.03 38.83
C ILE A 49 16.38 6.96 37.60
N SER A 50 17.15 5.89 37.53
CA SER A 50 18.16 5.74 36.51
C SER A 50 17.44 5.78 35.15
N ARG A 51 17.84 6.69 34.28
CA ARG A 51 17.41 6.77 32.88
C ARG A 51 17.56 5.44 32.10
N ALA A 52 18.26 4.47 32.69
CA ALA A 52 18.45 3.13 32.16
C ALA A 52 17.19 2.25 32.28
N ASP A 53 16.31 2.48 33.26
CA ASP A 53 15.10 1.65 33.44
C ASP A 53 13.94 2.03 32.54
N THR A 54 13.95 3.20 31.91
CA THR A 54 12.94 3.58 30.93
C THR A 54 13.25 3.10 29.50
N ALA A 55 14.50 2.73 29.23
CA ALA A 55 14.97 2.36 27.90
C ALA A 55 14.54 0.94 27.45
N ASN A 56 14.08 0.09 28.37
CA ASN A 56 13.74 -1.31 28.08
C ASN A 56 12.25 -1.63 28.26
N ARG A 57 11.36 -0.63 28.23
CA ARG A 57 9.92 -0.93 28.31
C ARG A 57 9.41 -1.34 26.94
N THR A 58 9.24 -2.65 26.79
CA THR A 58 8.42 -3.20 25.70
C THR A 58 6.96 -2.82 25.95
N PHE A 59 6.33 -2.21 24.98
CA PHE A 59 4.88 -1.96 25.01
C PHE A 59 4.29 -2.09 23.62
N THR A 60 3.02 -2.46 23.57
CA THR A 60 2.21 -2.44 22.36
C THR A 60 0.87 -1.81 22.70
N ARG A 61 0.43 -0.90 21.86
CA ARG A 61 -0.83 -0.18 22.04
C ARG A 61 -1.59 -0.13 20.73
N HIS A 62 -2.80 -0.65 20.73
CA HIS A 62 -3.71 -0.58 19.59
C HIS A 62 -4.68 0.59 19.78
N GLY A 63 -4.91 1.30 18.65
CA GLY A 63 -5.73 2.51 18.62
C GLY A 63 -7.23 2.26 18.36
N PRO A 64 -7.97 3.30 17.98
CA PRO A 64 -7.48 4.66 17.87
C PRO A 64 -7.27 5.33 19.25
N PHE A 65 -6.23 6.12 19.37
CA PHE A 65 -5.98 7.00 20.51
C PHE A 65 -5.29 8.29 20.04
N VAL A 66 -5.47 9.36 20.80
CA VAL A 66 -4.90 10.68 20.46
C VAL A 66 -3.76 11.00 21.43
N GLU A 67 -2.64 11.42 20.89
CA GLU A 67 -1.48 11.91 21.63
C GLU A 67 -0.85 13.07 20.83
N ASN A 68 -0.67 14.24 21.49
CA ASN A 68 -0.14 15.45 20.88
C ASN A 68 -0.83 15.81 19.54
N ASP A 69 -2.17 15.84 19.53
CA ASP A 69 -3.03 16.10 18.38
C ASP A 69 -2.90 15.11 17.20
N THR A 70 -2.16 14.03 17.37
CA THR A 70 -2.04 12.96 16.39
C THR A 70 -2.89 11.76 16.79
N THR A 71 -3.67 11.23 15.84
CA THR A 71 -4.45 10.01 16.05
C THR A 71 -3.61 8.80 15.60
N PHE A 72 -3.28 7.95 16.55
CA PHE A 72 -2.55 6.71 16.31
C PHE A 72 -3.52 5.53 16.17
N LEU A 73 -3.27 4.66 15.22
CA LEU A 73 -3.94 3.38 15.06
C LEU A 73 -3.13 2.26 15.73
N PHE A 74 -1.81 2.42 15.78
CA PHE A 74 -0.90 1.46 16.38
C PHE A 74 0.35 2.17 16.91
N GLN A 75 0.90 1.65 18.01
CA GLN A 75 2.20 2.05 18.52
C GLN A 75 2.84 0.90 19.28
N SER A 76 4.10 0.60 18.99
CA SER A 76 4.90 -0.35 19.76
C SER A 76 6.32 0.15 19.99
N SER A 77 6.94 -0.39 21.01
CA SER A 77 8.37 -0.26 21.27
C SER A 77 8.86 -1.56 21.90
N ASP A 78 9.90 -2.14 21.37
CA ASP A 78 10.54 -3.33 21.89
C ASP A 78 12.05 -3.30 21.72
N TYR A 79 12.75 -4.13 22.48
CA TYR A 79 14.20 -4.24 22.38
C TYR A 79 14.59 -5.35 21.40
N ASN A 80 15.36 -4.98 20.37
CA ASN A 80 15.95 -5.94 19.44
C ASN A 80 17.26 -6.49 20.04
N PRO A 81 17.28 -7.74 20.53
CA PRO A 81 18.47 -8.33 21.16
C PRO A 81 19.60 -8.60 20.15
N TYR A 82 19.29 -8.77 18.88
CA TYR A 82 20.28 -9.03 17.83
C TYR A 82 21.01 -7.77 17.38
N GLY A 83 20.29 -6.63 17.34
CA GLY A 83 20.85 -5.34 16.96
C GLY A 83 21.32 -4.50 18.15
N GLY A 84 20.90 -4.81 19.37
CA GLY A 84 21.22 -4.05 20.58
C GLY A 84 20.59 -2.66 20.64
N TYR A 85 19.45 -2.46 19.99
CA TYR A 85 18.71 -1.18 19.92
C TYR A 85 17.23 -1.35 20.21
N ILE A 86 16.57 -0.23 20.49
CA ILE A 86 15.10 -0.19 20.64
C ILE A 86 14.47 -0.05 19.24
N ARG A 87 13.61 -1.00 18.89
CA ARG A 87 12.71 -0.86 17.75
C ARG A 87 11.49 -0.06 18.17
N HIS A 88 11.01 0.76 17.28
CA HIS A 88 9.69 1.38 17.40
C HIS A 88 8.92 1.22 16.10
N CYS A 89 7.61 1.16 16.21
CA CYS A 89 6.69 1.15 15.09
C CYS A 89 5.45 1.95 15.49
N ARG A 90 5.03 2.87 14.63
CA ARG A 90 3.86 3.72 14.82
C ARG A 90 3.11 3.81 13.51
N ALA A 91 1.79 3.65 13.58
CA ALA A 91 0.90 3.95 12.48
C ALA A 91 -0.09 5.03 12.94
N TYR A 92 -0.21 6.10 12.19
CA TYR A 92 -1.01 7.27 12.56
C TYR A 92 -1.70 7.89 11.36
N ILE A 93 -2.80 8.61 11.63
CA ILE A 93 -3.52 9.34 10.60
C ILE A 93 -2.74 10.62 10.28
N ASP A 94 -2.28 10.73 9.03
CA ASP A 94 -1.62 11.92 8.53
C ASP A 94 -2.66 12.96 8.09
N LYS A 95 -2.73 14.06 8.82
CA LYS A 95 -3.60 15.21 8.51
C LYS A 95 -2.88 16.32 7.76
N ASN A 96 -1.56 16.18 7.56
CA ASN A 96 -0.77 17.16 6.85
C ASN A 96 -0.91 17.00 5.33
N ARG A 97 -1.78 17.76 4.70
CA ARG A 97 -2.01 17.73 3.25
C ARG A 97 -0.77 18.09 2.41
N ASP A 98 0.24 18.69 3.01
CA ASP A 98 1.52 19.00 2.35
C ASP A 98 2.58 17.91 2.60
N SER A 99 2.24 16.80 3.22
CA SER A 99 3.17 15.67 3.42
C SER A 99 3.59 15.03 2.11
N GLU A 100 4.65 14.24 2.15
CA GLU A 100 5.13 13.48 1.00
C GLU A 100 4.08 12.45 0.53
N SER A 101 3.42 11.78 1.47
CA SER A 101 2.41 10.76 1.19
C SER A 101 1.16 11.33 0.53
N HIS A 102 0.67 12.51 0.98
CA HIS A 102 -0.42 13.18 0.29
C HIS A 102 -0.03 13.64 -1.11
N ARG A 103 1.19 14.17 -1.29
CA ARG A 103 1.70 14.53 -2.63
C ARG A 103 1.85 13.32 -3.55
N LEU A 104 2.26 12.16 -2.99
CA LEU A 104 2.34 10.92 -3.74
C LEU A 104 0.95 10.47 -4.19
N LEU A 105 -0.03 10.47 -3.30
CA LEU A 105 -1.42 10.15 -3.63
C LEU A 105 -1.99 11.09 -4.69
N ASP A 106 -1.67 12.38 -4.64
CA ASP A 106 -2.11 13.35 -5.64
C ASP A 106 -1.45 13.16 -7.00
N ALA A 107 -0.18 12.76 -7.04
CA ALA A 107 0.56 12.54 -8.28
C ALA A 107 0.20 11.21 -8.97
N CYS A 108 -0.35 10.24 -8.25
CA CYS A 108 -0.49 8.85 -8.65
C CYS A 108 -1.61 8.58 -9.69
N SER A 109 -1.91 9.54 -10.57
CA SER A 109 -2.92 9.36 -11.63
C SER A 109 -2.48 8.42 -12.75
N THR A 110 -1.19 8.21 -12.92
CA THR A 110 -0.55 7.37 -13.95
C THR A 110 0.59 6.53 -13.34
N PRO A 111 0.99 5.40 -13.98
CA PRO A 111 2.02 4.51 -13.42
C PRO A 111 3.44 5.09 -13.42
N ASP A 112 3.64 6.25 -14.01
CA ASP A 112 4.91 6.99 -14.11
C ASP A 112 4.95 8.22 -13.19
N TYR A 113 4.27 8.16 -12.06
CA TYR A 113 4.01 9.27 -11.15
C TYR A 113 5.27 9.82 -10.43
N ASP A 114 6.37 9.08 -10.40
CA ASP A 114 7.67 9.52 -9.92
C ASP A 114 8.81 8.98 -10.82
N ASP A 115 10.04 9.41 -10.58
CA ASP A 115 11.18 9.03 -11.41
C ASP A 115 11.46 7.53 -11.40
N TRP A 116 11.35 6.90 -10.22
CA TRP A 116 11.57 5.46 -10.07
C TRP A 116 10.48 4.63 -10.77
N SER A 117 9.21 4.99 -10.57
CA SER A 117 8.07 4.33 -11.19
C SER A 117 8.10 4.47 -12.71
N ARG A 118 8.47 5.67 -13.21
CA ARG A 118 8.60 5.93 -14.65
C ARG A 118 9.65 5.03 -15.30
N ASP A 119 10.83 4.92 -14.69
CA ASP A 119 11.93 4.14 -15.25
C ASP A 119 11.59 2.65 -15.25
N ASN A 120 11.02 2.13 -14.15
CA ASN A 120 10.58 0.74 -14.05
C ASN A 120 9.39 0.43 -14.96
N PHE A 121 8.43 1.34 -15.10
CA PHE A 121 7.31 1.17 -16.02
C PHE A 121 7.79 1.14 -17.47
N ALA A 122 8.69 2.04 -17.85
CA ALA A 122 9.27 2.07 -19.19
C ALA A 122 9.99 0.75 -19.52
N GLN A 123 10.77 0.22 -18.58
CA GLN A 123 11.47 -1.06 -18.74
C GLN A 123 10.47 -2.22 -18.87
N SER A 124 9.49 -2.31 -17.99
CA SER A 124 8.47 -3.37 -18.00
C SER A 124 7.64 -3.33 -19.28
N LEU A 125 7.30 -2.13 -19.76
CA LEU A 125 6.58 -1.94 -21.02
C LEU A 125 7.41 -2.33 -22.24
N ASP A 126 8.72 -2.09 -22.20
CA ASP A 126 9.64 -2.48 -23.27
C ASP A 126 9.77 -4.00 -23.35
N ILE A 127 9.89 -4.70 -22.22
CA ILE A 127 9.87 -6.16 -22.15
C ILE A 127 8.55 -6.71 -22.68
N LEU A 128 7.42 -6.14 -22.24
CA LEU A 128 6.10 -6.54 -22.70
C LEU A 128 6.00 -6.45 -24.24
N LYS A 129 6.40 -5.33 -24.83
CA LYS A 129 6.35 -5.09 -26.27
C LYS A 129 7.28 -5.98 -27.08
N LYS A 130 8.46 -6.27 -26.60
CA LYS A 130 9.48 -6.99 -27.36
C LYS A 130 9.38 -8.50 -27.22
N GLU A 131 9.02 -8.98 -26.03
CA GLU A 131 9.17 -10.39 -25.70
C GLU A 131 7.83 -11.10 -25.50
N GLN A 132 6.85 -10.44 -24.90
CA GLN A 132 5.62 -11.09 -24.48
C GLN A 132 4.43 -10.84 -25.42
N HIS A 133 4.35 -9.62 -25.97
CA HIS A 133 3.26 -9.23 -26.87
C HIS A 133 3.81 -8.34 -28.00
N PRO A 134 4.55 -8.91 -28.96
CA PRO A 134 5.07 -8.15 -30.09
C PRO A 134 3.92 -7.70 -31.01
N GLY A 135 3.76 -6.39 -31.19
CA GLY A 135 2.73 -5.79 -32.04
C GLY A 135 1.98 -4.66 -31.35
N SER A 136 0.85 -4.28 -31.96
CA SER A 136 -0.03 -3.27 -31.36
C SER A 136 -0.93 -3.90 -30.30
N PHE A 137 -1.13 -3.19 -29.19
CA PHE A 137 -2.08 -3.62 -28.17
C PHE A 137 -3.53 -3.39 -28.65
N PRO A 138 -4.47 -4.29 -28.30
CA PRO A 138 -5.89 -4.04 -28.49
C PRO A 138 -6.31 -2.76 -27.77
N VAL A 139 -7.30 -2.06 -28.31
CA VAL A 139 -7.86 -0.85 -27.71
C VAL A 139 -9.32 -1.10 -27.36
N HIS A 140 -9.68 -0.87 -26.11
CA HIS A 140 -11.02 -1.10 -25.57
C HIS A 140 -11.65 0.21 -25.12
N SER A 141 -12.95 0.35 -25.30
CA SER A 141 -13.71 1.44 -24.71
C SER A 141 -14.12 1.04 -23.30
N LEU A 142 -13.45 1.60 -22.27
CA LEU A 142 -13.68 1.24 -20.87
C LEU A 142 -14.88 1.97 -20.24
N GLN A 143 -15.63 2.73 -21.03
CA GLN A 143 -16.82 3.45 -20.58
C GLN A 143 -16.55 4.30 -19.33
N ASP A 144 -17.30 4.07 -18.25
CA ASP A 144 -17.24 4.77 -16.96
C ASP A 144 -16.38 4.06 -15.90
N CYS A 145 -15.60 3.04 -16.29
CA CYS A 145 -14.66 2.38 -15.39
C CYS A 145 -13.58 3.35 -14.92
N PRO A 146 -13.40 3.57 -13.62
CA PRO A 146 -12.32 4.40 -13.11
C PRO A 146 -10.95 3.92 -13.57
N ARG A 147 -10.05 4.87 -13.85
CA ARG A 147 -8.75 4.59 -14.45
C ARG A 147 -7.65 4.30 -13.45
N THR A 148 -7.78 4.84 -12.25
CA THR A 148 -6.79 4.67 -11.18
C THR A 148 -7.50 4.22 -9.92
N TRP A 149 -6.98 3.14 -9.35
CA TRP A 149 -7.52 2.49 -8.17
C TRP A 149 -6.44 2.40 -7.09
N ILE A 150 -6.77 2.86 -5.91
CA ILE A 150 -5.90 2.90 -4.75
C ILE A 150 -6.33 1.80 -3.77
N PRO A 151 -5.40 0.95 -3.28
CA PRO A 151 -5.73 -0.02 -2.25
C PRO A 151 -6.14 0.71 -0.98
N ILE A 152 -7.15 0.19 -0.31
CA ILE A 152 -7.66 0.72 0.96
C ILE A 152 -7.88 -0.42 1.94
N ASP A 153 -7.77 -0.10 3.22
CA ASP A 153 -8.05 -1.01 4.31
C ASP A 153 -9.23 -0.52 5.14
N SER A 154 -9.89 -1.42 5.85
CA SER A 154 -10.97 -1.08 6.78
C SER A 154 -10.49 -1.27 8.23
N TYR A 155 -10.77 -0.28 9.06
CA TYR A 155 -10.51 -0.35 10.48
C TYR A 155 -11.73 0.18 11.25
N ARG A 156 -12.38 -0.72 12.01
CA ARG A 156 -13.61 -0.43 12.76
C ARG A 156 -14.74 0.13 11.88
N GLY A 157 -14.83 -0.36 10.64
CA GLY A 157 -15.84 0.03 9.68
C GLY A 157 -15.56 1.33 8.91
N GLU A 158 -14.44 2.00 9.17
CA GLU A 158 -13.99 3.15 8.38
C GLU A 158 -12.89 2.74 7.43
N TYR A 159 -12.79 3.43 6.28
CA TYR A 159 -11.80 3.14 5.25
C TYR A 159 -10.62 4.10 5.31
N TYR A 160 -9.43 3.56 5.05
CA TYR A 160 -8.17 4.27 5.09
C TYR A 160 -7.30 3.93 3.89
N VAL A 161 -6.46 4.86 3.48
CA VAL A 161 -5.35 4.59 2.55
C VAL A 161 -4.11 4.25 3.37
N ASP A 162 -3.64 3.00 3.32
CA ASP A 162 -2.41 2.59 3.99
C ASP A 162 -1.19 2.80 3.08
N MET A 163 -0.27 3.69 3.51
CA MET A 163 0.92 4.03 2.73
C MET A 163 2.04 2.99 2.84
N LEU A 164 1.97 2.04 3.77
CA LEU A 164 2.95 0.97 3.87
C LEU A 164 2.82 -0.02 2.71
N TYR A 165 1.58 -0.34 2.35
CA TYR A 165 1.26 -1.29 1.28
C TYR A 165 0.69 -0.58 0.06
N TRP A 166 1.52 0.25 -0.55
CA TRP A 166 1.17 1.08 -1.69
C TRP A 166 1.21 0.27 -3.00
N TYR A 167 0.06 -0.30 -3.39
CA TYR A 167 -0.09 -1.10 -4.61
C TYR A 167 -1.24 -0.61 -5.49
N PRO A 168 -1.18 0.62 -6.04
CA PRO A 168 -2.21 1.13 -6.93
C PRO A 168 -2.31 0.31 -8.22
N ILE A 169 -3.49 0.46 -8.88
CA ILE A 169 -3.78 -0.15 -10.17
C ILE A 169 -4.18 0.95 -11.13
N TRP A 170 -3.59 0.91 -12.32
CA TRP A 170 -3.94 1.81 -13.42
C TRP A 170 -4.48 1.03 -14.58
N ILE A 171 -5.58 1.52 -15.17
CA ILE A 171 -6.25 0.87 -16.29
C ILE A 171 -6.41 1.90 -17.40
N ASN A 172 -5.80 1.67 -18.55
CA ASN A 172 -6.06 2.45 -19.75
C ASN A 172 -6.73 1.58 -20.83
N ASP A 173 -6.94 2.13 -22.00
CA ASP A 173 -7.68 1.45 -23.06
C ASP A 173 -7.04 0.14 -23.55
N SER A 174 -5.78 -0.13 -23.17
CA SER A 174 -5.01 -1.28 -23.66
C SER A 174 -4.30 -2.05 -22.56
N LEU A 175 -4.04 -1.41 -21.39
CA LEU A 175 -3.20 -1.97 -20.36
C LEU A 175 -3.90 -1.95 -19.00
N PHE A 176 -3.71 -3.05 -18.29
CA PHE A 176 -4.00 -3.19 -16.87
C PHE A 176 -2.65 -3.22 -16.14
N VAL A 177 -2.33 -2.16 -15.41
CA VAL A 177 -1.02 -1.99 -14.76
C VAL A 177 -1.17 -2.13 -13.26
N ARG A 178 -0.37 -3.00 -12.64
CA ARG A 178 -0.36 -3.19 -11.20
C ARG A 178 0.97 -2.72 -10.64
N GLN A 179 0.93 -1.93 -9.58
CA GLN A 179 2.12 -1.67 -8.79
C GLN A 179 2.53 -2.95 -8.06
N MET A 180 3.81 -3.26 -8.11
CA MET A 180 4.46 -4.33 -7.38
C MET A 180 5.63 -3.76 -6.58
N MET A 181 6.30 -4.57 -5.77
CA MET A 181 7.44 -4.13 -4.95
C MET A 181 8.62 -3.59 -5.79
N ASP A 182 8.74 -4.07 -7.01
CA ASP A 182 9.83 -3.75 -7.96
C ASP A 182 9.36 -2.85 -9.12
N GLY A 183 8.17 -2.27 -9.03
CA GLY A 183 7.66 -1.27 -9.96
C GLY A 183 6.30 -1.58 -10.58
N PRO A 184 5.82 -0.73 -11.49
CA PRO A 184 4.58 -0.95 -12.22
C PRO A 184 4.74 -2.05 -13.27
N TYR A 185 3.86 -3.06 -13.22
CA TYR A 185 3.81 -4.19 -14.16
C TYR A 185 2.60 -4.07 -15.08
N PRO A 186 2.79 -3.77 -16.37
CA PRO A 186 1.74 -3.75 -17.36
C PRO A 186 1.38 -5.17 -17.82
N SER A 187 0.08 -5.43 -17.95
CA SER A 187 -0.48 -6.58 -18.69
C SER A 187 -1.37 -6.06 -19.82
N VAL A 188 -1.39 -6.75 -20.95
CA VAL A 188 -2.25 -6.38 -22.09
C VAL A 188 -3.68 -6.76 -21.76
N ILE A 189 -4.62 -5.83 -21.93
CA ILE A 189 -6.05 -6.14 -21.87
C ILE A 189 -6.43 -6.82 -23.16
N ASP A 190 -6.76 -8.11 -23.08
CA ASP A 190 -7.23 -8.93 -24.17
C ASP A 190 -8.74 -8.78 -24.39
N ALA A 191 -9.49 -8.68 -23.29
CA ALA A 191 -10.93 -8.41 -23.31
C ALA A 191 -11.37 -7.56 -22.12
N PHE A 192 -12.31 -6.68 -22.40
CA PHE A 192 -13.05 -5.91 -21.39
C PHE A 192 -14.52 -6.13 -21.54
N GLU A 193 -15.19 -6.37 -20.43
CA GLU A 193 -16.64 -6.57 -20.40
C GLU A 193 -17.22 -5.80 -19.20
N ARG A 194 -18.25 -4.99 -19.45
CA ARG A 194 -19.11 -4.46 -18.43
C ARG A 194 -20.29 -5.42 -18.24
N ILE A 195 -20.26 -6.20 -17.17
CA ILE A 195 -21.30 -7.21 -16.88
C ILE A 195 -22.60 -6.54 -16.46
N ASP A 196 -22.50 -5.54 -15.59
CA ASP A 196 -23.63 -4.72 -15.12
C ASP A 196 -23.15 -3.32 -14.68
N SER A 197 -24.02 -2.53 -14.04
CA SER A 197 -23.70 -1.17 -13.59
C SER A 197 -22.60 -1.11 -12.53
N ALA A 198 -22.33 -2.22 -11.84
CA ALA A 198 -21.41 -2.33 -10.72
C ALA A 198 -20.39 -3.47 -10.87
N HIS A 199 -20.25 -4.03 -12.08
CA HIS A 199 -19.31 -5.13 -12.33
C HIS A 199 -18.61 -4.99 -13.67
N TYR A 200 -17.27 -4.87 -13.60
CA TYR A 200 -16.39 -4.90 -14.76
C TYR A 200 -15.52 -6.14 -14.71
N ARG A 201 -15.22 -6.70 -15.88
CA ARG A 201 -14.31 -7.84 -16.04
C ARG A 201 -13.23 -7.50 -17.05
N PHE A 202 -12.00 -7.75 -16.67
CA PHE A 202 -10.81 -7.66 -17.50
C PHE A 202 -10.21 -9.04 -17.67
N ARG A 203 -9.90 -9.41 -18.89
CA ARG A 203 -8.97 -10.51 -19.17
C ARG A 203 -7.67 -9.92 -19.66
N THR A 204 -6.58 -10.42 -19.13
CA THR A 204 -5.24 -9.96 -19.49
C THR A 204 -4.40 -11.11 -20.02
N THR A 205 -3.62 -10.80 -21.04
CA THR A 205 -2.61 -11.68 -21.62
C THR A 205 -1.26 -10.99 -21.55
N ALA A 206 -0.20 -11.77 -21.45
CA ALA A 206 1.15 -11.28 -21.24
C ALA A 206 1.27 -10.39 -19.96
N GLY A 207 2.47 -10.05 -19.57
CA GLY A 207 2.72 -9.30 -18.33
C GLY A 207 2.81 -10.20 -17.11
N TYR A 208 2.11 -9.88 -16.04
CA TYR A 208 2.20 -10.63 -14.78
C TYR A 208 1.52 -12.01 -14.90
N PRO A 209 2.27 -13.12 -14.78
CA PRO A 209 1.83 -14.43 -15.24
C PRO A 209 0.73 -15.06 -14.37
N ASP A 210 0.56 -14.60 -13.12
CA ASP A 210 -0.31 -15.26 -12.16
C ASP A 210 -1.75 -14.75 -12.16
N VAL A 211 -2.01 -13.61 -12.81
CA VAL A 211 -3.34 -13.02 -12.91
C VAL A 211 -3.72 -12.83 -14.37
N GLN A 212 -4.71 -13.60 -14.80
CA GLN A 212 -5.23 -13.54 -16.17
C GLN A 212 -6.63 -12.91 -16.24
N GLN A 213 -7.29 -12.77 -15.10
CA GLN A 213 -8.59 -12.13 -15.00
C GLN A 213 -8.69 -11.29 -13.74
N ALA A 214 -9.25 -10.09 -13.87
CA ALA A 214 -9.64 -9.24 -12.76
C ALA A 214 -11.12 -8.90 -12.90
N ASP A 215 -11.91 -9.29 -11.92
CA ASP A 215 -13.30 -8.87 -11.75
C ASP A 215 -13.34 -7.73 -10.71
N ILE A 216 -13.96 -6.61 -11.07
CA ILE A 216 -14.09 -5.41 -10.24
C ILE A 216 -15.56 -5.27 -9.85
N PHE A 217 -15.87 -5.46 -8.59
CA PHE A 217 -17.22 -5.39 -8.05
C PHE A 217 -17.37 -4.12 -7.20
N ILE A 218 -18.15 -3.14 -7.67
CA ILE A 218 -18.47 -1.95 -6.88
C ILE A 218 -19.39 -2.39 -5.73
N VAL A 219 -18.90 -2.33 -4.51
CA VAL A 219 -19.63 -2.75 -3.29
C VAL A 219 -20.19 -1.57 -2.52
N ASP A 220 -19.70 -0.36 -2.73
CA ASP A 220 -20.24 0.90 -2.26
C ASP A 220 -20.45 1.83 -3.46
N SER A 221 -21.69 1.98 -3.92
CA SER A 221 -22.00 2.76 -5.11
C SER A 221 -21.85 4.27 -4.92
N VAL A 222 -21.91 4.75 -3.68
CA VAL A 222 -21.77 6.20 -3.35
C VAL A 222 -20.32 6.62 -3.44
N ARG A 223 -19.43 5.88 -2.76
CA ARG A 223 -17.98 6.13 -2.74
C ARG A 223 -17.25 5.40 -3.87
N LYS A 224 -17.96 4.55 -4.64
CA LYS A 224 -17.42 3.69 -5.69
C LYS A 224 -16.33 2.73 -5.21
N ILE A 225 -16.35 2.36 -3.92
CA ILE A 225 -15.42 1.38 -3.38
C ILE A 225 -15.70 0.03 -4.01
N ALA A 226 -14.64 -0.68 -4.39
CA ALA A 226 -14.74 -1.94 -5.13
C ALA A 226 -13.90 -3.05 -4.49
N VAL A 227 -14.43 -4.25 -4.58
CA VAL A 227 -13.67 -5.49 -4.37
C VAL A 227 -13.12 -5.94 -5.73
N PHE A 228 -11.82 -6.10 -5.82
CA PHE A 228 -11.15 -6.75 -6.93
C PHE A 228 -10.96 -8.23 -6.61
N ALA A 229 -11.41 -9.09 -7.51
CA ALA A 229 -11.20 -10.53 -7.45
C ALA A 229 -10.25 -10.93 -8.58
N PHE A 230 -9.06 -11.37 -8.23
CA PHE A 230 -8.02 -11.77 -9.17
C PHE A 230 -8.01 -13.27 -9.37
N SER A 231 -8.01 -13.72 -10.61
CA SER A 231 -8.11 -15.13 -10.98
C SER A 231 -7.08 -15.51 -12.03
N ASN A 232 -6.84 -16.82 -12.12
CA ASN A 232 -6.07 -17.42 -13.18
C ASN A 232 -6.96 -18.43 -13.91
N ASP A 233 -7.07 -18.33 -15.23
CA ASP A 233 -7.90 -19.23 -16.06
C ASP A 233 -7.50 -20.71 -15.94
N ASN A 234 -6.27 -20.98 -15.53
CA ASN A 234 -5.76 -22.34 -15.34
C ASN A 234 -6.17 -22.96 -13.99
N ASP A 235 -6.80 -22.21 -13.09
CA ASP A 235 -7.25 -22.75 -11.81
C ASP A 235 -8.58 -23.48 -11.98
N SER A 236 -8.52 -24.81 -11.97
CA SER A 236 -9.71 -25.69 -12.03
C SER A 236 -10.74 -25.44 -10.92
N ARG A 237 -10.35 -24.74 -9.85
CA ARG A 237 -11.23 -24.44 -8.70
C ARG A 237 -12.22 -23.30 -9.01
N LYS A 238 -12.00 -22.53 -10.06
CA LYS A 238 -12.82 -21.35 -10.45
C LYS A 238 -13.02 -20.33 -9.31
N LYS A 239 -12.07 -20.29 -8.37
CA LYS A 239 -12.08 -19.35 -7.26
C LYS A 239 -11.01 -18.28 -7.50
N PRO A 240 -11.24 -17.04 -7.07
CA PRO A 240 -10.19 -16.04 -7.09
C PRO A 240 -8.95 -16.50 -6.29
N LEU A 241 -7.78 -16.14 -6.78
CA LEU A 241 -6.50 -16.38 -6.10
C LEU A 241 -6.41 -15.52 -4.84
N PHE A 242 -6.86 -14.28 -4.97
CA PHE A 242 -6.94 -13.32 -3.87
C PHE A 242 -7.95 -12.21 -4.19
N TYR A 243 -8.34 -11.51 -3.14
CA TYR A 243 -9.17 -10.32 -3.21
C TYR A 243 -8.40 -9.10 -2.71
N GLY A 244 -8.78 -7.92 -3.15
CA GLY A 244 -8.32 -6.65 -2.61
C GLY A 244 -9.45 -5.63 -2.59
N LEU A 245 -9.42 -4.71 -1.64
CA LEU A 245 -10.34 -3.60 -1.54
C LEU A 245 -9.67 -2.35 -2.13
N TYR A 246 -10.40 -1.63 -2.98
CA TYR A 246 -9.88 -0.47 -3.69
C TYR A 246 -10.90 0.66 -3.75
N ALA A 247 -10.40 1.87 -3.77
CA ALA A 247 -11.18 3.07 -4.09
C ALA A 247 -10.63 3.74 -5.36
N PRO A 248 -11.47 4.38 -6.20
CA PRO A 248 -10.97 5.29 -7.23
C PRO A 248 -10.10 6.39 -6.60
N LEU A 249 -9.12 6.90 -7.34
CA LEU A 249 -8.20 7.91 -6.85
C LEU A 249 -8.91 9.13 -6.26
N GLU A 250 -10.00 9.58 -6.88
CA GLU A 250 -10.81 10.71 -6.40
C GLU A 250 -11.40 10.44 -5.02
N THR A 251 -11.91 9.22 -4.80
CA THR A 251 -12.43 8.80 -3.49
C THR A 251 -11.29 8.63 -2.47
N ALA A 252 -10.19 8.01 -2.89
CA ALA A 252 -9.04 7.78 -2.02
C ALA A 252 -8.46 9.07 -1.44
N ARG A 253 -8.49 10.19 -2.20
CA ARG A 253 -8.06 11.51 -1.75
C ARG A 253 -8.94 12.11 -0.64
N GLU A 254 -10.16 11.61 -0.47
CA GLU A 254 -11.10 12.04 0.57
C GLU A 254 -10.97 11.18 1.85
N LEU A 255 -10.31 10.01 1.75
CA LEU A 255 -10.09 9.14 2.89
C LEU A 255 -8.93 9.63 3.77
N ASP A 256 -8.96 9.21 5.03
CA ASP A 256 -7.82 9.40 5.91
C ASP A 256 -6.64 8.51 5.46
N LEU A 257 -5.44 9.10 5.48
CA LEU A 257 -4.22 8.45 5.09
C LEU A 257 -3.47 7.97 6.32
N VAL A 258 -3.05 6.71 6.32
CA VAL A 258 -2.25 6.12 7.40
C VAL A 258 -0.79 6.15 7.01
N GLU A 259 -0.01 6.87 7.82
CA GLU A 259 1.44 6.98 7.69
C GLU A 259 2.13 6.11 8.74
N TRP A 260 3.34 5.66 8.41
CA TRP A 260 4.11 4.79 9.26
C TRP A 260 5.46 5.40 9.61
N ASP A 261 5.81 5.33 10.89
CA ASP A 261 7.12 5.66 11.43
C ASP A 261 7.68 4.43 12.16
N PHE A 262 8.76 3.87 11.66
CA PHE A 262 9.33 2.63 12.20
C PHE A 262 10.85 2.57 12.07
N THR A 263 11.48 1.86 13.00
CA THR A 263 12.93 1.57 12.95
C THR A 263 13.22 0.40 12.01
N ASP A 264 12.42 -0.65 12.12
CA ASP A 264 12.46 -1.84 11.25
C ASP A 264 11.10 -2.01 10.59
N LEU A 265 11.07 -2.56 9.36
CA LEU A 265 9.82 -2.81 8.64
C LEU A 265 8.88 -3.64 9.52
N PRO A 266 7.63 -3.19 9.70
CA PRO A 266 6.64 -3.93 10.48
C PRO A 266 6.35 -5.32 9.88
N ASP A 267 6.00 -6.26 10.74
CA ASP A 267 5.71 -7.64 10.33
C ASP A 267 4.31 -7.81 9.68
N GLY A 268 3.54 -6.74 9.58
CA GLY A 268 2.27 -6.67 8.85
C GLY A 268 1.00 -6.81 9.70
N ASP A 269 1.11 -7.24 10.96
CA ASP A 269 -0.06 -7.46 11.83
C ASP A 269 -0.21 -6.39 12.94
N GLU A 270 0.46 -5.23 12.79
CA GLU A 270 0.51 -4.18 13.80
C GLU A 270 -0.84 -3.46 13.95
N ILE A 271 -1.50 -3.16 12.84
CA ILE A 271 -2.88 -2.68 12.85
C ILE A 271 -3.79 -3.88 12.66
N ALA A 272 -4.71 -4.08 13.61
CA ALA A 272 -5.73 -5.11 13.48
C ALA A 272 -6.82 -4.65 12.50
N TRP A 273 -6.49 -4.63 11.20
CA TRP A 273 -7.45 -4.32 10.15
C TRP A 273 -8.67 -5.24 10.21
N ASP A 274 -9.83 -4.74 9.79
CA ASP A 274 -11.05 -5.52 9.78
C ASP A 274 -10.90 -6.72 8.82
N ARG A 275 -11.29 -7.90 9.29
CA ARG A 275 -11.33 -9.09 8.44
C ARG A 275 -12.60 -9.06 7.59
N LEU A 276 -12.47 -8.58 6.37
CA LEU A 276 -13.59 -8.44 5.45
C LEU A 276 -13.96 -9.78 4.81
N ASP A 277 -15.26 -10.07 4.76
CA ASP A 277 -15.80 -11.16 3.96
C ASP A 277 -16.12 -10.61 2.55
N PHE A 278 -15.14 -10.68 1.66
CA PHE A 278 -15.28 -10.17 0.30
C PHE A 278 -16.37 -10.87 -0.50
N GLU A 279 -16.57 -12.17 -0.27
CA GLU A 279 -17.64 -12.92 -0.96
C GLU A 279 -19.02 -12.42 -0.50
N ALA A 280 -19.20 -12.16 0.80
CA ALA A 280 -20.43 -11.57 1.32
C ALA A 280 -20.63 -10.13 0.83
N MET A 281 -19.58 -9.32 0.75
CA MET A 281 -19.66 -7.95 0.20
C MET A 281 -20.10 -7.97 -1.26
N ILE A 282 -19.54 -8.86 -2.07
CA ILE A 282 -19.91 -9.04 -3.48
C ILE A 282 -21.36 -9.52 -3.61
N ALA A 283 -21.79 -10.46 -2.78
CA ALA A 283 -23.16 -10.96 -2.78
C ALA A 283 -24.17 -9.89 -2.33
N GLY A 284 -23.83 -9.08 -1.33
CA GLY A 284 -24.67 -8.02 -0.77
C GLY A 284 -25.01 -6.91 -1.79
N ARG A 285 -24.10 -6.59 -2.74
CA ARG A 285 -24.35 -5.59 -3.79
C ARG A 285 -25.55 -5.97 -4.68
N ILE A 286 -25.69 -7.27 -4.98
CA ILE A 286 -26.78 -7.78 -5.85
C ILE A 286 -28.15 -7.57 -5.19
N SER A 287 -28.22 -7.70 -3.86
CA SER A 287 -29.46 -7.47 -3.11
C SER A 287 -29.87 -6.00 -3.09
N GLY A 288 -28.89 -5.09 -2.97
CA GLY A 288 -29.14 -3.64 -2.94
C GLY A 288 -29.67 -3.08 -4.27
N ASP A 289 -29.19 -3.59 -5.40
CA ASP A 289 -29.68 -3.17 -6.73
C ASP A 289 -31.09 -3.70 -7.04
N ALA A 290 -31.42 -4.91 -6.58
CA ALA A 290 -32.75 -5.49 -6.76
C ALA A 290 -33.84 -4.74 -5.98
N ASP A 291 -33.48 -4.21 -4.80
CA ASP A 291 -34.42 -3.45 -3.98
C ASP A 291 -34.64 -2.03 -4.52
N ARG A 292 -33.59 -1.37 -5.04
CA ARG A 292 -33.73 -0.06 -5.71
C ARG A 292 -34.57 -0.12 -6.98
N ASN A 293 -34.42 -1.17 -7.79
CA ASN A 293 -35.24 -1.34 -9.00
C ASN A 293 -36.71 -1.53 -8.67
N LYS A 294 -37.03 -2.22 -7.56
CA LYS A 294 -38.42 -2.37 -7.09
C LYS A 294 -39.03 -1.08 -6.53
N GLU A 295 -38.20 -0.19 -6.01
CA GLU A 295 -38.64 1.11 -5.48
C GLU A 295 -38.97 2.07 -6.62
N ASN A 296 -38.13 2.10 -7.66
CA ASN A 296 -38.33 2.91 -8.87
C ASN A 296 -39.59 2.44 -9.68
N GLU A 297 -39.87 1.12 -9.75
CA GLU A 297 -41.07 0.58 -10.39
C GLU A 297 -42.36 0.88 -9.61
N ARG A 298 -42.28 1.33 -8.36
CA ARG A 298 -43.46 1.72 -7.57
C ARG A 298 -43.79 3.22 -7.63
N GLU A 299 -42.83 4.01 -8.12
CA GLU A 299 -42.99 5.47 -8.29
C GLU A 299 -43.42 5.88 -9.72
N GLU A 300 -43.41 4.95 -10.69
CA GLU A 300 -44.03 5.09 -12.01
C GLU A 300 -45.50 4.54 -12.01
#